data_702b3515861bc1a0f9018af24ba833c1
#
_entry.id   702b3515861bc1a0f9018af24ba833c1
#
_cell.length_a   1.000
_cell.length_b   1.000
_cell.length_c   1.000
_cell.angle_alpha   90.00
_cell.angle_beta   90.00
_cell.angle_gamma   90.00
#
_symmetry.space_group_name_H-M   'P 1'
#
loop_
_entity.id
_entity.type
_entity.pdbx_description
1 polymer ?
#
loop_
_entity_poly.entity_id
_entity_poly.type
_entity_poly.pdbx_seq_one_letter_code
_entity_poly.pdbx_strand_id
1 'polypeptide(L)'
;MVGKLFIDGLDAFSEYGIFLEQYGYKALVQMPSFKKLNSTEWPEYDGEEVDLTDPILESKTFSIPFCITDVENASDLFEVLSDGAYHIFDFMEIGKSYKLRLMTNPSLSGKIRLGKITLNFADDFPPVYPTEETDTENLDEYNTLLDQAPYAVAPTGFKQNGYELDGIDLSRFGVYVLDGTDRNLQKAPNVRENLKVNVATRPGVIYDDEAVFYKTKDVAMKLFIYAENIAQFWERWYSFFTALLKPELRNLYNDNTLEEYNCYYKSNSVTRFDIRRNGRVWCEFTVTLTFPNSRPDGNYCVLATEDSEVVITEPEEGLIVFRI
;
A
#
# COMPACT_ATOMS: atom_id res chain seq x y z
N MET A 1 6.18 29.45 -8.71
CA MET A 1 5.09 28.94 -7.86
C MET A 1 3.73 29.17 -8.52
N VAL A 2 3.55 30.31 -9.24
CA VAL A 2 2.33 30.60 -10.01
C VAL A 2 2.00 29.45 -10.98
N GLY A 3 0.72 29.09 -11.09
CA GLY A 3 0.21 28.06 -12.01
C GLY A 3 0.50 26.62 -11.62
N LYS A 4 0.94 26.34 -10.38
CA LYS A 4 1.22 24.98 -9.92
C LYS A 4 0.11 24.33 -9.11
N LEU A 5 -0.64 25.14 -8.39
CA LEU A 5 -1.78 24.72 -7.57
C LEU A 5 -2.93 25.71 -7.77
N PHE A 6 -4.09 25.19 -8.10
CA PHE A 6 -5.33 25.95 -8.10
C PHE A 6 -6.26 25.39 -7.03
N ILE A 7 -7.00 26.28 -6.37
CA ILE A 7 -8.03 25.93 -5.40
C ILE A 7 -9.31 26.60 -5.89
N ASP A 8 -10.33 25.82 -6.17
CA ASP A 8 -11.59 26.27 -6.76
C ASP A 8 -11.40 27.15 -8.02
N GLY A 9 -10.40 26.81 -8.82
CA GLY A 9 -10.04 27.53 -10.05
C GLY A 9 -9.18 28.77 -9.85
N LEU A 10 -8.87 29.17 -8.61
CA LEU A 10 -8.01 30.31 -8.29
C LEU A 10 -6.56 29.85 -8.06
N ASP A 11 -5.57 30.57 -8.61
CA ASP A 11 -4.15 30.26 -8.40
C ASP A 11 -3.77 30.49 -6.93
N ALA A 12 -3.43 29.42 -6.23
CA ALA A 12 -3.19 29.46 -4.79
C ALA A 12 -2.03 30.36 -4.37
N PHE A 13 -1.01 30.53 -5.23
CA PHE A 13 0.10 31.42 -4.93
C PHE A 13 -0.26 32.90 -5.16
N SER A 14 -0.93 33.19 -6.26
CA SER A 14 -1.27 34.57 -6.62
C SER A 14 -2.38 35.14 -5.73
N GLU A 15 -3.37 34.32 -5.37
CA GLU A 15 -4.54 34.74 -4.60
C GLU A 15 -4.28 34.69 -3.09
N TYR A 16 -3.73 33.55 -2.62
CA TYR A 16 -3.61 33.27 -1.18
C TYR A 16 -2.17 33.31 -0.66
N GLY A 17 -1.17 33.55 -1.51
CA GLY A 17 0.23 33.55 -1.11
C GLY A 17 0.74 32.21 -0.58
N ILE A 18 0.11 31.10 -0.97
CA ILE A 18 0.49 29.76 -0.54
C ILE A 18 0.97 28.88 -1.69
N PHE A 19 1.82 27.93 -1.38
CA PHE A 19 2.24 26.89 -2.32
C PHE A 19 2.62 25.62 -1.57
N LEU A 20 2.60 24.48 -2.29
CA LEU A 20 2.98 23.20 -1.72
C LEU A 20 4.47 23.14 -1.37
N GLU A 21 4.80 22.60 -0.21
CA GLU A 21 6.20 22.36 0.17
C GLU A 21 6.82 21.29 -0.76
N GLN A 22 8.12 21.37 -0.95
CA GLN A 22 8.87 20.35 -1.69
C GLN A 22 8.61 18.96 -1.10
N TYR A 23 8.33 17.97 -1.95
CA TYR A 23 7.93 16.60 -1.59
C TYR A 23 6.53 16.45 -0.93
N GLY A 24 5.71 17.50 -0.92
CA GLY A 24 4.34 17.45 -0.38
C GLY A 24 3.37 16.55 -1.13
N TYR A 25 3.71 16.10 -2.35
CA TYR A 25 2.86 15.23 -3.16
C TYR A 25 2.75 13.78 -2.67
N LYS A 26 3.61 13.33 -1.75
CA LYS A 26 3.65 11.92 -1.29
C LYS A 26 2.30 11.42 -0.80
N ALA A 27 1.65 12.23 0.02
CA ALA A 27 0.36 11.86 0.61
C ALA A 27 -0.76 11.81 -0.42
N LEU A 28 -0.69 12.65 -1.46
CA LEU A 28 -1.67 12.68 -2.55
C LEU A 28 -1.61 11.42 -3.41
N VAL A 29 -0.40 10.94 -3.69
CA VAL A 29 -0.16 9.75 -4.52
C VAL A 29 -0.57 8.46 -3.82
N GLN A 30 -0.51 8.42 -2.49
CA GLN A 30 -0.79 7.22 -1.70
C GLN A 30 -2.18 6.63 -2.01
N MET A 31 -2.24 5.30 -2.23
CA MET A 31 -3.50 4.56 -2.42
C MET A 31 -4.19 4.33 -1.06
N PRO A 32 -5.51 4.45 -0.95
CA PRO A 32 -6.23 4.12 0.27
C PRO A 32 -6.17 2.62 0.61
N SER A 33 -6.43 2.29 1.87
CA SER A 33 -6.60 0.92 2.34
C SER A 33 -8.00 0.40 2.05
N PHE A 34 -8.21 -0.90 2.12
CA PHE A 34 -9.56 -1.44 2.15
C PHE A 34 -10.30 -1.01 3.43
N LYS A 35 -11.62 -0.84 3.34
CA LYS A 35 -12.49 -0.83 4.52
C LYS A 35 -12.29 -2.14 5.29
N LYS A 36 -12.75 -2.15 6.53
CA LYS A 36 -12.64 -3.35 7.35
C LYS A 36 -13.26 -4.54 6.63
N LEU A 37 -12.42 -5.50 6.27
CA LEU A 37 -12.83 -6.75 5.65
C LEU A 37 -13.50 -7.66 6.70
N ASN A 38 -14.45 -8.47 6.26
CA ASN A 38 -15.00 -9.53 7.08
C ASN A 38 -13.99 -10.67 7.12
N SER A 39 -13.52 -11.01 8.31
CA SER A 39 -12.60 -12.13 8.50
C SER A 39 -12.98 -12.95 9.71
N THR A 40 -12.68 -14.24 9.66
CA THR A 40 -12.92 -15.19 10.74
C THR A 40 -11.62 -15.94 11.05
N GLU A 41 -11.19 -15.86 12.30
CA GLU A 41 -10.09 -16.67 12.82
C GLU A 41 -10.65 -17.92 13.51
N TRP A 42 -10.28 -19.07 13.02
CA TRP A 42 -10.62 -20.36 13.64
C TRP A 42 -9.49 -20.80 14.56
N PRO A 43 -9.77 -21.18 15.82
CA PRO A 43 -8.72 -21.57 16.76
C PRO A 43 -7.90 -22.78 16.30
N GLU A 44 -8.53 -23.68 15.53
CA GLU A 44 -7.95 -24.95 15.07
C GLU A 44 -7.24 -24.85 13.71
N TYR A 45 -7.14 -23.67 13.11
CA TYR A 45 -6.52 -23.46 11.80
C TYR A 45 -5.52 -22.31 11.82
N ASP A 46 -4.55 -22.38 10.90
CA ASP A 46 -3.59 -21.30 10.68
C ASP A 46 -4.27 -20.07 10.04
N GLY A 47 -3.88 -18.88 10.47
CA GLY A 47 -4.27 -17.63 9.85
C GLY A 47 -5.73 -17.25 10.03
N GLU A 48 -6.32 -16.69 8.98
CA GLU A 48 -7.72 -16.24 8.93
C GLU A 48 -8.35 -16.55 7.59
N GLU A 49 -9.65 -16.73 7.60
CA GLU A 49 -10.49 -16.74 6.42
C GLU A 49 -11.04 -15.34 6.21
N VAL A 50 -10.75 -14.72 5.07
CA VAL A 50 -11.12 -13.34 4.74
C VAL A 50 -12.04 -13.32 3.52
N ASP A 51 -13.10 -12.51 3.61
CA ASP A 51 -14.02 -12.26 2.50
C ASP A 51 -13.49 -11.12 1.65
N LEU A 52 -13.06 -11.45 0.43
CA LEU A 52 -12.54 -10.54 -0.58
C LEU A 52 -13.40 -10.54 -1.86
N THR A 53 -14.66 -10.93 -1.75
CA THR A 53 -15.58 -10.96 -2.91
C THR A 53 -15.83 -9.58 -3.48
N ASP A 54 -15.98 -8.56 -2.61
CA ASP A 54 -16.16 -7.16 -3.00
C ASP A 54 -15.35 -6.23 -2.08
N PRO A 55 -14.02 -6.12 -2.30
CA PRO A 55 -13.15 -5.31 -1.46
C PRO A 55 -13.30 -3.82 -1.79
N ILE A 56 -13.87 -3.06 -0.88
CA ILE A 56 -14.12 -1.62 -1.04
C ILE A 56 -12.99 -0.81 -0.39
N LEU A 57 -12.47 0.19 -1.10
CA LEU A 57 -11.49 1.12 -0.57
C LEU A 57 -12.14 2.14 0.39
N GLU A 58 -11.39 2.52 1.41
CA GLU A 58 -11.81 3.53 2.38
C GLU A 58 -11.48 4.94 1.89
N SER A 59 -12.15 5.95 2.43
CA SER A 59 -11.74 7.35 2.29
C SER A 59 -10.33 7.53 2.85
N LYS A 60 -9.57 8.43 2.23
CA LYS A 60 -8.17 8.69 2.62
C LYS A 60 -8.08 10.00 3.39
N THR A 61 -7.45 9.95 4.56
CA THR A 61 -7.08 11.16 5.31
C THR A 61 -5.58 11.37 5.23
N PHE A 62 -5.16 12.60 4.97
CA PHE A 62 -3.75 12.93 4.82
C PHE A 62 -3.45 14.39 5.12
N SER A 63 -2.18 14.67 5.32
CA SER A 63 -1.67 15.98 5.64
C SER A 63 -0.90 16.57 4.46
N ILE A 64 -1.24 17.80 4.08
CA ILE A 64 -0.52 18.54 3.04
C ILE A 64 0.27 19.68 3.70
N PRO A 65 1.61 19.71 3.52
CA PRO A 65 2.44 20.79 3.98
C PRO A 65 2.45 21.94 2.96
N PHE A 66 2.06 23.13 3.39
CA PHE A 66 2.11 24.35 2.61
C PHE A 66 3.14 25.34 3.15
N CYS A 67 3.68 26.15 2.26
CA CYS A 67 4.46 27.32 2.59
C CYS A 67 3.58 28.56 2.42
N ILE A 68 3.65 29.49 3.39
CA ILE A 68 2.92 30.75 3.41
C ILE A 68 3.90 31.89 3.16
N THR A 69 3.63 32.72 2.15
CA THR A 69 4.40 33.95 1.84
C THR A 69 3.64 35.23 2.16
N ASP A 70 2.33 35.16 2.23
CA ASP A 70 1.44 36.24 2.60
C ASP A 70 0.45 35.76 3.66
N VAL A 71 0.44 36.44 4.80
CA VAL A 71 -0.36 36.04 5.97
C VAL A 71 -1.81 36.52 5.85
N GLU A 72 -2.04 37.70 5.27
CA GLU A 72 -3.39 38.23 5.14
C GLU A 72 -4.18 37.39 4.15
N ASN A 73 -3.65 37.19 2.96
CA ASN A 73 -4.29 36.38 1.92
C ASN A 73 -4.44 34.89 2.33
N ALA A 74 -3.49 34.35 3.09
CA ALA A 74 -3.61 32.98 3.63
C ALA A 74 -4.76 32.85 4.65
N SER A 75 -5.06 33.93 5.39
CA SER A 75 -6.20 33.94 6.31
C SER A 75 -7.53 33.81 5.58
N ASP A 76 -7.66 34.45 4.43
CA ASP A 76 -8.86 34.38 3.60
C ASP A 76 -9.09 32.95 3.08
N LEU A 77 -8.01 32.25 2.68
CA LEU A 77 -8.11 30.86 2.31
C LEU A 77 -8.61 29.97 3.47
N PHE A 78 -8.10 30.21 4.68
CA PHE A 78 -8.54 29.42 5.82
C PHE A 78 -10.00 29.66 6.19
N GLU A 79 -10.51 30.86 5.98
CA GLU A 79 -11.91 31.17 6.12
C GLU A 79 -12.74 30.37 5.10
N VAL A 80 -12.33 30.36 3.83
CA VAL A 80 -12.98 29.59 2.76
C VAL A 80 -12.96 28.09 3.09
N LEU A 81 -11.79 27.52 3.40
CA LEU A 81 -11.67 26.08 3.66
C LEU A 81 -12.37 25.62 4.94
N SER A 82 -12.73 26.56 5.84
CA SER A 82 -13.39 26.26 7.12
C SER A 82 -14.91 26.15 7.03
N ASP A 83 -15.49 26.30 5.86
CA ASP A 83 -16.94 26.23 5.65
C ASP A 83 -17.51 24.80 5.77
N GLY A 84 -16.62 23.78 5.80
CA GLY A 84 -16.97 22.38 5.89
C GLY A 84 -17.36 21.73 4.55
N ALA A 85 -17.28 22.48 3.45
CA ALA A 85 -17.57 21.99 2.12
C ALA A 85 -16.36 21.26 1.50
N TYR A 86 -16.56 20.69 0.33
CA TYR A 86 -15.49 20.18 -0.50
C TYR A 86 -14.96 21.28 -1.41
N HIS A 87 -13.65 21.35 -1.53
CA HIS A 87 -12.94 22.25 -2.41
C HIS A 87 -12.14 21.48 -3.45
N ILE A 88 -12.03 22.02 -4.67
CA ILE A 88 -11.31 21.38 -5.77
C ILE A 88 -9.86 21.88 -5.74
N PHE A 89 -8.93 20.94 -5.63
CA PHE A 89 -7.49 21.21 -5.66
C PHE A 89 -6.89 20.62 -6.94
N ASP A 90 -6.45 21.49 -7.85
CA ASP A 90 -5.79 21.10 -9.08
C ASP A 90 -4.27 21.17 -8.91
N PHE A 91 -3.63 20.03 -8.78
CA PHE A 91 -2.16 19.90 -8.65
C PHE A 91 -1.53 19.72 -10.03
N MET A 92 -1.15 20.80 -10.67
CA MET A 92 -0.69 20.81 -12.06
C MET A 92 0.59 20.01 -12.29
N GLU A 93 1.50 19.95 -11.30
CA GLU A 93 2.76 19.20 -11.43
C GLU A 93 2.55 17.69 -11.49
N ILE A 94 1.52 17.19 -10.83
CA ILE A 94 1.16 15.76 -10.88
C ILE A 94 0.00 15.48 -11.83
N GLY A 95 -0.59 16.51 -12.44
CA GLY A 95 -1.69 16.38 -13.40
C GLY A 95 -2.94 15.73 -12.82
N LYS A 96 -3.27 16.04 -11.56
CA LYS A 96 -4.43 15.47 -10.85
C LYS A 96 -5.22 16.54 -10.11
N SER A 97 -6.54 16.40 -10.19
CA SER A 97 -7.50 17.16 -9.42
C SER A 97 -8.08 16.29 -8.31
N TYR A 98 -8.25 16.89 -7.14
CA TYR A 98 -8.83 16.24 -5.97
C TYR A 98 -9.93 17.09 -5.41
N LYS A 99 -10.99 16.46 -4.95
CA LYS A 99 -12.10 17.10 -4.24
C LYS A 99 -11.92 16.81 -2.75
N LEU A 100 -11.36 17.78 -2.04
CA LEU A 100 -10.89 17.62 -0.66
C LEU A 100 -11.74 18.39 0.33
N ARG A 101 -11.89 17.84 1.51
CA ARG A 101 -12.54 18.48 2.65
C ARG A 101 -11.54 18.68 3.78
N LEU A 102 -11.50 19.90 4.37
CA LEU A 102 -10.64 20.16 5.52
C LEU A 102 -11.15 19.39 6.75
N MET A 103 -10.29 18.59 7.38
CA MET A 103 -10.64 17.72 8.51
C MET A 103 -10.62 18.46 9.86
N THR A 104 -9.62 19.29 10.05
CA THR A 104 -9.45 20.08 11.28
C THR A 104 -9.20 21.51 10.91
N ASN A 105 -10.02 22.39 11.45
CA ASN A 105 -9.64 23.79 11.44
C ASN A 105 -8.31 23.88 12.17
N PRO A 106 -7.25 24.37 11.50
CA PRO A 106 -6.06 24.72 12.22
C PRO A 106 -6.54 25.63 13.33
N SER A 107 -6.25 25.28 14.58
CA SER A 107 -6.59 26.18 15.69
C SER A 107 -5.78 27.44 15.47
N LEU A 108 -6.38 28.41 14.80
CA LEU A 108 -5.86 29.76 14.54
C LEU A 108 -5.78 30.56 15.85
N SER A 109 -5.69 29.87 17.00
CA SER A 109 -5.41 30.47 18.30
C SER A 109 -4.03 31.14 18.39
N GLY A 110 -3.23 31.03 17.33
CA GLY A 110 -2.00 31.79 17.10
C GLY A 110 -2.07 32.58 15.82
N LYS A 111 -1.48 33.75 15.78
CA LYS A 111 -1.31 34.52 14.56
C LYS A 111 -0.69 33.62 13.47
N ILE A 112 -1.35 33.54 12.30
CA ILE A 112 -0.74 32.97 11.11
C ILE A 112 0.60 33.65 10.92
N ARG A 113 1.63 32.87 10.67
CA ARG A 113 2.99 33.39 10.48
C ARG A 113 3.49 32.99 9.12
N LEU A 114 4.35 33.83 8.56
CA LEU A 114 5.17 33.41 7.42
C LEU A 114 5.91 32.13 7.75
N GLY A 115 5.94 31.19 6.82
CA GLY A 115 6.63 29.92 7.01
C GLY A 115 5.84 28.73 6.50
N LYS A 116 5.69 27.71 7.33
CA LYS A 116 5.06 26.46 6.96
C LYS A 116 3.83 26.17 7.80
N ILE A 117 2.82 25.61 7.15
CA ILE A 117 1.63 25.07 7.80
C ILE A 117 1.30 23.70 7.20
N THR A 118 0.80 22.80 8.03
CA THR A 118 0.30 21.51 7.58
C THR A 118 -1.21 21.48 7.81
N LEU A 119 -1.97 21.22 6.75
CA LEU A 119 -3.42 21.08 6.79
C LEU A 119 -3.81 19.62 6.58
N ASN A 120 -4.80 19.17 7.32
CA ASN A 120 -5.31 17.79 7.23
C ASN A 120 -6.58 17.78 6.39
N PHE A 121 -6.58 16.96 5.36
CA PHE A 121 -7.69 16.80 4.43
C PHE A 121 -8.21 15.38 4.42
N ALA A 122 -9.49 15.25 4.09
CA ALA A 122 -10.11 14.00 3.68
C ALA A 122 -10.33 14.02 2.17
N ASP A 123 -9.97 12.93 1.52
CA ASP A 123 -10.36 12.56 0.17
C ASP A 123 -11.39 11.45 0.30
N ASP A 124 -12.66 11.81 0.14
CA ASP A 124 -13.79 10.90 0.30
C ASP A 124 -14.18 10.23 -1.05
N PHE A 125 -13.35 10.39 -2.08
CA PHE A 125 -13.54 9.88 -3.45
C PHE A 125 -12.43 8.88 -3.83
N PRO A 126 -12.34 7.73 -3.15
CA PRO A 126 -11.32 6.74 -3.45
C PRO A 126 -11.49 6.18 -4.87
N PRO A 127 -10.42 5.63 -5.46
CA PRO A 127 -10.54 4.86 -6.68
C PRO A 127 -11.53 3.72 -6.52
N VAL A 128 -12.25 3.39 -7.58
CA VAL A 128 -13.28 2.34 -7.60
C VAL A 128 -12.85 1.23 -8.54
N TYR A 129 -12.84 -0.01 -8.05
CA TYR A 129 -12.74 -1.18 -8.90
C TYR A 129 -14.15 -1.53 -9.41
N PRO A 130 -14.41 -1.47 -10.71
CA PRO A 130 -15.76 -1.73 -11.24
C PRO A 130 -16.06 -3.23 -11.11
N THR A 131 -17.12 -3.53 -10.36
CA THR A 131 -17.75 -4.85 -10.27
C THR A 131 -19.09 -4.81 -11.00
N GLU A 132 -19.74 -5.97 -11.19
CA GLU A 132 -21.09 -6.02 -11.81
C GLU A 132 -22.13 -5.23 -10.99
N GLU A 133 -21.92 -5.08 -9.68
CA GLU A 133 -22.80 -4.34 -8.77
C GLU A 133 -22.46 -2.84 -8.68
N THR A 134 -21.32 -2.42 -9.23
CA THR A 134 -20.89 -1.02 -9.15
C THR A 134 -21.70 -0.18 -10.12
N ASP A 135 -22.55 0.71 -9.58
CA ASP A 135 -23.23 1.72 -10.37
C ASP A 135 -22.25 2.82 -10.79
N THR A 136 -21.67 2.67 -11.96
CA THR A 136 -20.67 3.62 -12.49
C THR A 136 -21.29 4.92 -12.99
N GLU A 137 -22.62 4.96 -13.22
CA GLU A 137 -23.31 6.16 -13.71
C GLU A 137 -23.49 7.21 -12.60
N ASN A 138 -23.50 6.78 -11.34
CA ASN A 138 -23.67 7.64 -10.16
C ASN A 138 -22.35 7.94 -9.42
N LEU A 139 -21.20 7.54 -9.97
CA LEU A 139 -19.92 7.89 -9.38
C LEU A 139 -19.63 9.38 -9.55
N ASP A 140 -19.03 9.98 -8.52
CA ASP A 140 -18.52 11.34 -8.61
C ASP A 140 -17.38 11.42 -9.65
N GLU A 141 -17.30 12.51 -10.39
CA GLU A 141 -16.29 12.73 -11.44
C GLU A 141 -14.84 12.65 -10.94
N TYR A 142 -14.65 12.77 -9.63
CA TYR A 142 -13.32 12.69 -8.99
C TYR A 142 -12.93 11.27 -8.60
N ASN A 143 -13.83 10.29 -8.65
CA ASN A 143 -13.49 8.89 -8.49
C ASN A 143 -12.68 8.40 -9.70
N THR A 144 -11.54 7.79 -9.45
CA THR A 144 -10.77 7.14 -10.51
C THR A 144 -11.28 5.72 -10.69
N LEU A 145 -11.76 5.38 -11.89
CA LEU A 145 -12.07 3.99 -12.23
C LEU A 145 -10.76 3.21 -12.40
N LEU A 146 -10.62 2.15 -11.63
CA LEU A 146 -9.53 1.19 -11.77
C LEU A 146 -9.88 0.22 -12.90
N ASP A 147 -9.79 0.70 -14.12
CA ASP A 147 -10.01 -0.11 -15.31
C ASP A 147 -8.80 -1.00 -15.59
N GLN A 148 -9.01 -2.05 -16.39
CA GLN A 148 -7.95 -2.97 -16.80
C GLN A 148 -6.93 -2.26 -17.69
N ALA A 149 -6.03 -1.50 -17.06
CA ALA A 149 -4.95 -0.86 -17.78
C ALA A 149 -4.05 -1.94 -18.43
N PRO A 150 -3.65 -1.78 -19.68
CA PRO A 150 -2.78 -2.74 -20.34
C PRO A 150 -1.42 -2.78 -19.66
N TYR A 151 -0.95 -3.96 -19.32
CA TYR A 151 0.33 -4.19 -18.62
C TYR A 151 1.58 -3.98 -19.47
N ALA A 152 1.47 -3.62 -20.70
CA ALA A 152 2.62 -3.58 -21.60
C ALA A 152 3.49 -2.35 -21.36
N VAL A 153 4.27 -2.38 -20.30
CA VAL A 153 5.29 -1.36 -20.06
C VAL A 153 6.52 -1.67 -20.90
N ALA A 154 7.00 -0.68 -21.62
CA ALA A 154 8.27 -0.78 -22.33
C ALA A 154 9.42 -1.01 -21.33
N PRO A 155 10.45 -1.79 -21.68
CA PRO A 155 11.59 -2.03 -20.80
C PRO A 155 12.25 -0.71 -20.42
N THR A 156 12.51 -0.53 -19.13
CA THR A 156 13.11 0.67 -18.57
C THR A 156 14.64 0.59 -18.48
N GLY A 157 15.23 -0.53 -18.86
CA GLY A 157 16.64 -0.84 -18.66
C GLY A 157 16.98 -1.37 -17.27
N PHE A 158 16.02 -1.45 -16.35
CA PHE A 158 16.17 -2.16 -15.08
C PHE A 158 16.01 -3.67 -15.29
N LYS A 159 16.72 -4.45 -14.50
CA LYS A 159 16.57 -5.91 -14.52
C LYS A 159 15.22 -6.31 -13.94
N GLN A 160 14.66 -7.41 -14.45
CA GLN A 160 13.61 -8.14 -13.75
C GLN A 160 14.11 -8.55 -12.36
N ASN A 161 13.23 -8.54 -11.40
CA ASN A 161 13.55 -8.80 -10.00
C ASN A 161 12.97 -10.11 -9.46
N GLY A 162 12.41 -10.95 -10.35
CA GLY A 162 11.96 -12.30 -10.01
C GLY A 162 10.70 -12.35 -9.15
N TYR A 163 9.86 -11.31 -9.21
CA TYR A 163 8.57 -11.29 -8.53
C TYR A 163 7.44 -11.20 -9.53
N GLU A 164 6.45 -12.06 -9.38
CA GLU A 164 5.23 -12.07 -10.21
C GLU A 164 3.99 -11.90 -9.33
N LEU A 165 3.02 -11.15 -9.85
CA LEU A 165 1.69 -11.02 -9.28
C LEU A 165 0.70 -11.67 -10.25
N ASP A 166 0.02 -12.73 -9.81
CA ASP A 166 -0.90 -13.52 -10.64
C ASP A 166 -0.25 -14.00 -11.96
N GLY A 167 1.02 -14.42 -11.91
CA GLY A 167 1.79 -14.89 -13.07
C GLY A 167 2.30 -13.77 -13.99
N ILE A 168 2.18 -12.51 -13.57
CA ILE A 168 2.67 -11.35 -14.33
C ILE A 168 3.86 -10.74 -13.59
N ASP A 169 5.03 -10.72 -14.23
CA ASP A 169 6.23 -10.09 -13.67
C ASP A 169 5.97 -8.61 -13.32
N LEU A 170 6.37 -8.17 -12.13
CA LEU A 170 6.12 -6.82 -11.64
C LEU A 170 6.71 -5.74 -12.56
N SER A 171 7.78 -6.04 -13.29
CA SER A 171 8.35 -5.11 -14.27
C SER A 171 7.39 -4.78 -15.43
N ARG A 172 6.41 -5.65 -15.69
CA ARG A 172 5.36 -5.41 -16.70
C ARG A 172 4.43 -4.26 -16.30
N PHE A 173 4.31 -4.01 -15.00
CA PHE A 173 3.63 -2.83 -14.45
C PHE A 173 4.59 -1.63 -14.30
N GLY A 174 5.88 -1.79 -14.62
CA GLY A 174 6.91 -0.79 -14.37
C GLY A 174 7.28 -0.64 -12.89
N VAL A 175 6.98 -1.65 -12.09
CA VAL A 175 7.26 -1.75 -10.65
C VAL A 175 8.47 -2.65 -10.43
N TYR A 176 9.37 -2.22 -9.56
CA TYR A 176 10.59 -2.95 -9.24
C TYR A 176 10.74 -3.09 -7.73
N VAL A 177 11.20 -4.25 -7.29
CA VAL A 177 11.39 -4.56 -5.87
C VAL A 177 12.74 -4.03 -5.39
N LEU A 178 12.75 -3.41 -4.22
CA LEU A 178 13.94 -2.90 -3.54
C LEU A 178 14.42 -3.88 -2.46
N ASP A 179 15.69 -3.72 -2.09
CA ASP A 179 16.36 -4.51 -1.06
C ASP A 179 15.58 -4.56 0.26
N GLY A 180 15.62 -5.72 0.89
CA GLY A 180 14.97 -6.00 2.17
C GLY A 180 13.56 -6.55 2.06
N THR A 181 12.97 -6.64 0.86
CA THR A 181 11.67 -7.30 0.63
C THR A 181 11.79 -8.80 0.90
N ASP A 182 12.83 -9.47 0.37
CA ASP A 182 13.06 -10.91 0.59
C ASP A 182 13.13 -11.26 2.07
N ARG A 183 13.87 -10.45 2.87
CA ARG A 183 13.93 -10.65 4.32
C ARG A 183 12.57 -10.56 4.98
N ASN A 184 11.71 -9.62 4.55
CA ASN A 184 10.37 -9.45 5.10
C ASN A 184 9.48 -10.64 4.70
N LEU A 185 9.66 -11.13 3.47
CA LEU A 185 8.92 -12.26 2.94
C LEU A 185 9.28 -13.58 3.65
N GLN A 186 10.57 -13.82 3.89
CA GLN A 186 11.06 -15.03 4.54
C GLN A 186 10.85 -15.07 6.06
N LYS A 187 10.50 -13.93 6.68
CA LYS A 187 10.25 -13.88 8.12
C LYS A 187 9.07 -14.79 8.48
N ALA A 188 9.27 -15.68 9.45
CA ALA A 188 8.21 -16.57 9.91
C ALA A 188 7.01 -15.78 10.49
N PRO A 189 5.78 -16.28 10.32
CA PRO A 189 4.60 -15.72 11.00
C PRO A 189 4.70 -15.92 12.51
N ASN A 190 3.94 -15.12 13.25
CA ASN A 190 3.86 -15.28 14.70
C ASN A 190 3.02 -16.50 15.05
N VAL A 191 3.46 -17.23 16.07
CA VAL A 191 2.67 -18.34 16.62
C VAL A 191 1.43 -17.77 17.32
N ARG A 192 0.29 -18.43 17.14
CA ARG A 192 -0.94 -18.15 17.88
C ARG A 192 -0.80 -18.70 19.29
N GLU A 193 -1.30 -17.99 20.29
CA GLU A 193 -1.38 -18.49 21.65
C GLU A 193 -2.55 -19.50 21.72
N ASN A 194 -2.24 -20.76 22.01
CA ASN A 194 -3.22 -21.84 22.17
C ASN A 194 -4.08 -21.66 23.41
N LEU A 195 -5.09 -22.53 23.57
CA LEU A 195 -5.97 -22.55 24.73
C LEU A 195 -5.17 -22.59 26.03
N LYS A 196 -5.48 -21.66 26.89
CA LYS A 196 -4.79 -21.42 28.16
C LYS A 196 -5.81 -21.30 29.27
N VAL A 197 -5.78 -22.23 30.21
CA VAL A 197 -6.69 -22.23 31.34
C VAL A 197 -5.91 -21.87 32.60
N ASN A 198 -6.27 -20.74 33.22
CA ASN A 198 -5.71 -20.31 34.48
C ASN A 198 -6.72 -20.66 35.62
N VAL A 199 -6.39 -21.63 36.44
CA VAL A 199 -7.24 -22.08 37.56
C VAL A 199 -6.75 -21.42 38.82
N ALA A 200 -7.59 -20.59 39.47
CA ALA A 200 -7.22 -19.80 40.64
C ALA A 200 -6.73 -20.63 41.85
N THR A 201 -7.06 -21.93 41.89
CA THR A 201 -6.68 -22.84 42.97
C THR A 201 -5.41 -23.65 42.68
N ARG A 202 -4.78 -23.46 41.55
CA ARG A 202 -3.55 -24.17 41.13
C ARG A 202 -2.45 -23.19 40.74
N PRO A 203 -1.22 -23.43 41.12
CA PRO A 203 -0.08 -22.66 40.58
C PRO A 203 0.14 -22.95 39.11
N GLY A 204 0.40 -21.89 38.35
CA GLY A 204 0.68 -22.00 36.88
C GLY A 204 -0.56 -22.01 36.01
N VAL A 205 -0.39 -22.43 34.77
CA VAL A 205 -1.42 -22.41 33.71
C VAL A 205 -1.42 -23.77 33.05
N ILE A 206 -2.59 -24.29 32.72
CA ILE A 206 -2.73 -25.44 31.81
C ILE A 206 -2.72 -24.86 30.39
N TYR A 207 -1.79 -25.30 29.58
CA TYR A 207 -1.60 -24.87 28.21
C TYR A 207 -1.75 -26.09 27.29
N ASP A 208 -2.44 -25.88 26.17
CA ASP A 208 -2.56 -26.90 25.13
C ASP A 208 -1.29 -26.84 24.25
N ASP A 209 -0.46 -27.86 24.31
CA ASP A 209 0.81 -28.01 23.57
C ASP A 209 0.75 -29.05 22.44
N GLU A 210 -0.45 -29.62 22.17
CA GLU A 210 -0.60 -30.67 21.16
C GLU A 210 -0.52 -30.14 19.72
N ALA A 211 -0.84 -28.86 19.49
CA ALA A 211 -0.82 -28.25 18.16
C ALA A 211 -0.23 -26.83 18.19
N VAL A 212 0.44 -26.47 17.13
CA VAL A 212 0.97 -25.11 16.91
C VAL A 212 0.26 -24.51 15.72
N PHE A 213 -0.40 -23.37 15.94
CA PHE A 213 -1.07 -22.59 14.91
C PHE A 213 -0.38 -21.23 14.72
N TYR A 214 -0.45 -20.71 13.52
CA TYR A 214 0.18 -19.45 13.16
C TYR A 214 -0.87 -18.37 12.90
N LYS A 215 -0.49 -17.13 13.18
CA LYS A 215 -1.29 -15.96 12.84
C LYS A 215 -1.07 -15.56 11.39
N THR A 216 -1.95 -14.70 10.88
CA THR A 216 -1.71 -13.97 9.64
C THR A 216 -0.38 -13.24 9.68
N LYS A 217 0.22 -13.06 8.52
CA LYS A 217 1.51 -12.39 8.38
C LYS A 217 1.39 -11.17 7.49
N ASP A 218 1.82 -10.02 7.99
CA ASP A 218 1.96 -8.82 7.18
C ASP A 218 3.38 -8.70 6.63
N VAL A 219 3.49 -8.52 5.33
CA VAL A 219 4.76 -8.34 4.63
C VAL A 219 4.82 -6.98 3.97
N ALA A 220 5.82 -6.21 4.34
CA ALA A 220 6.11 -4.92 3.73
C ALA A 220 7.05 -5.10 2.53
N MET A 221 6.53 -4.97 1.33
CA MET A 221 7.29 -4.97 0.09
C MET A 221 7.74 -3.56 -0.25
N LYS A 222 9.04 -3.35 -0.36
CA LYS A 222 9.62 -2.07 -0.78
C LYS A 222 9.73 -2.06 -2.29
N LEU A 223 9.13 -1.08 -2.90
CA LEU A 223 8.95 -1.00 -4.35
C LEU A 223 9.37 0.37 -4.87
N PHE A 224 9.71 0.44 -6.16
CA PHE A 224 9.83 1.71 -6.83
C PHE A 224 9.27 1.69 -8.25
N ILE A 225 8.87 2.87 -8.70
CA ILE A 225 8.47 3.15 -10.08
C ILE A 225 9.37 4.28 -10.61
N TYR A 226 9.92 4.07 -11.80
CA TYR A 226 10.55 5.11 -12.58
C TYR A 226 9.68 5.38 -13.81
N ALA A 227 9.47 6.65 -14.15
CA ALA A 227 8.72 7.04 -15.33
C ALA A 227 9.37 8.24 -16.04
N GLU A 228 9.25 8.31 -17.38
CA GLU A 228 9.79 9.40 -18.17
C GLU A 228 8.99 10.70 -18.02
N ASN A 229 7.71 10.58 -17.64
CA ASN A 229 6.81 11.70 -17.38
C ASN A 229 5.71 11.32 -16.39
N ILE A 230 4.94 12.31 -15.94
CA ILE A 230 3.89 12.11 -14.95
C ILE A 230 2.72 11.25 -15.46
N ALA A 231 2.38 11.35 -16.75
CA ALA A 231 1.29 10.53 -17.32
C ALA A 231 1.67 9.05 -17.31
N GLN A 232 2.90 8.71 -17.72
CA GLN A 232 3.40 7.35 -17.65
C GLN A 232 3.51 6.84 -16.21
N PHE A 233 3.81 7.72 -15.24
CA PHE A 233 3.78 7.35 -13.83
C PHE A 233 2.39 6.90 -13.41
N TRP A 234 1.33 7.67 -13.72
CA TRP A 234 -0.04 7.31 -13.36
C TRP A 234 -0.51 6.04 -14.07
N GLU A 235 -0.15 5.86 -15.35
CA GLU A 235 -0.42 4.62 -16.08
C GLU A 235 0.14 3.41 -15.34
N ARG A 236 1.42 3.44 -14.95
CA ARG A 236 2.08 2.36 -14.20
C ARG A 236 1.48 2.16 -12.82
N TRP A 237 1.23 3.25 -12.11
CA TRP A 237 0.65 3.25 -10.78
C TRP A 237 -0.72 2.58 -10.76
N TYR A 238 -1.62 3.03 -11.63
CA TYR A 238 -2.96 2.46 -11.68
C TYR A 238 -2.97 1.05 -12.27
N SER A 239 -2.14 0.72 -13.25
CA SER A 239 -2.00 -0.64 -13.77
C SER A 239 -1.61 -1.63 -12.66
N PHE A 240 -0.64 -1.27 -11.83
CA PHE A 240 -0.22 -2.10 -10.70
C PHE A 240 -1.30 -2.24 -9.64
N PHE A 241 -1.90 -1.12 -9.21
CA PHE A 241 -2.93 -1.16 -8.18
C PHE A 241 -4.23 -1.79 -8.67
N THR A 242 -4.59 -1.65 -9.95
CA THR A 242 -5.72 -2.40 -10.53
C THR A 242 -5.52 -3.90 -10.40
N ALA A 243 -4.33 -4.41 -10.70
CA ALA A 243 -4.05 -5.83 -10.53
C ALA A 243 -4.06 -6.27 -9.05
N LEU A 244 -3.53 -5.42 -8.17
CA LEU A 244 -3.40 -5.72 -6.74
C LEU A 244 -4.72 -5.67 -5.97
N LEU A 245 -5.64 -4.79 -6.38
CA LEU A 245 -6.91 -4.53 -5.70
C LEU A 245 -8.08 -5.36 -6.24
N LYS A 246 -7.84 -6.27 -7.18
CA LYS A 246 -8.88 -7.21 -7.68
C LYS A 246 -9.50 -8.00 -6.54
N PRO A 247 -10.81 -8.35 -6.66
CA PRO A 247 -11.44 -9.34 -5.79
C PRO A 247 -10.63 -10.63 -5.70
N GLU A 248 -10.83 -11.36 -4.60
CA GLU A 248 -10.14 -12.59 -4.25
C GLU A 248 -8.66 -12.41 -3.86
N LEU A 249 -8.04 -13.47 -3.39
CA LEU A 249 -6.62 -13.49 -3.05
C LEU A 249 -5.75 -13.34 -4.30
N ARG A 250 -4.64 -12.62 -4.16
CA ARG A 250 -3.60 -12.51 -5.19
C ARG A 250 -2.54 -13.56 -4.95
N ASN A 251 -1.99 -14.07 -6.02
CA ASN A 251 -0.84 -14.97 -5.96
C ASN A 251 0.44 -14.15 -6.17
N LEU A 252 1.31 -14.13 -5.18
CA LEU A 252 2.64 -13.54 -5.25
C LEU A 252 3.67 -14.65 -5.37
N TYR A 253 4.34 -14.75 -6.51
CA TYR A 253 5.43 -15.70 -6.75
C TYR A 253 6.79 -14.99 -6.58
N ASN A 254 7.73 -15.71 -5.97
CA ASN A 254 9.13 -15.26 -5.84
C ASN A 254 10.06 -16.27 -6.50
N ASP A 255 10.69 -15.88 -7.59
CA ASP A 255 11.61 -16.72 -8.37
C ASP A 255 12.87 -17.12 -7.58
N ASN A 256 13.30 -16.32 -6.61
CA ASN A 256 14.48 -16.62 -5.79
C ASN A 256 14.26 -17.80 -4.83
N THR A 257 13.03 -17.96 -4.34
CA THR A 257 12.65 -19.04 -3.40
C THR A 257 11.81 -20.11 -4.07
N LEU A 258 11.33 -19.89 -5.29
CA LEU A 258 10.38 -20.71 -6.03
C LEU A 258 9.07 -20.95 -5.25
N GLU A 259 8.67 -19.98 -4.43
CA GLU A 259 7.50 -20.07 -3.57
C GLU A 259 6.39 -19.16 -4.07
N GLU A 260 5.15 -19.64 -3.89
CA GLU A 260 3.92 -18.92 -4.15
C GLU A 260 3.23 -18.57 -2.83
N TYR A 261 2.70 -17.35 -2.75
CA TYR A 261 2.04 -16.85 -1.56
C TYR A 261 0.69 -16.25 -1.91
N ASN A 262 -0.36 -16.79 -1.33
CA ASN A 262 -1.67 -16.14 -1.39
C ASN A 262 -1.70 -14.95 -0.45
N CYS A 263 -2.05 -13.79 -0.98
CA CYS A 263 -2.02 -12.55 -0.22
C CYS A 263 -3.13 -11.59 -0.68
N TYR A 264 -3.35 -10.55 0.11
CA TYR A 264 -4.19 -9.42 -0.29
C TYR A 264 -3.57 -8.10 0.13
N TYR A 265 -3.98 -7.02 -0.53
CA TYR A 265 -3.55 -5.67 -0.22
C TYR A 265 -4.08 -5.22 1.14
N LYS A 266 -3.22 -4.64 1.97
CA LYS A 266 -3.58 -4.03 3.25
C LYS A 266 -3.46 -2.52 3.22
N SER A 267 -2.31 -2.02 2.82
CA SER A 267 -2.02 -0.59 2.78
C SER A 267 -0.79 -0.28 1.94
N ASN A 268 -0.60 0.98 1.62
CA ASN A 268 0.68 1.44 1.09
C ASN A 268 1.14 2.75 1.77
N SER A 269 2.42 3.04 1.61
CA SER A 269 3.01 4.32 2.01
C SER A 269 4.04 4.75 1.00
N VAL A 270 4.00 6.02 0.61
CA VAL A 270 4.98 6.61 -0.31
C VAL A 270 6.11 7.24 0.49
N THR A 271 7.31 6.67 0.39
CA THR A 271 8.50 7.17 1.10
C THR A 271 9.16 8.32 0.35
N ARG A 272 9.17 8.24 -0.98
CA ARG A 272 9.78 9.24 -1.84
C ARG A 272 8.98 9.43 -3.11
N PHE A 273 8.75 10.68 -3.49
CA PHE A 273 8.13 11.05 -4.74
C PHE A 273 8.82 12.30 -5.30
N ASP A 274 9.61 12.12 -6.35
CA ASP A 274 10.41 13.17 -6.96
C ASP A 274 10.01 13.39 -8.42
N ILE A 275 9.60 14.59 -8.75
CA ILE A 275 9.47 15.06 -10.13
C ILE A 275 10.71 15.90 -10.46
N ARG A 276 11.53 15.41 -11.36
CA ARG A 276 12.74 16.07 -11.78
C ARG A 276 12.46 17.18 -12.80
N ARG A 277 13.39 18.13 -12.93
CA ARG A 277 13.27 19.25 -13.89
C ARG A 277 13.06 18.82 -15.36
N ASN A 278 13.51 17.63 -15.72
CA ASN A 278 13.31 17.04 -17.05
C ASN A 278 11.97 16.29 -17.19
N GLY A 279 11.07 16.39 -16.23
CA GLY A 279 9.77 15.73 -16.22
C GLY A 279 9.77 14.29 -15.72
N ARG A 280 10.94 13.67 -15.52
CA ARG A 280 11.06 12.29 -15.05
C ARG A 280 10.57 12.16 -13.60
N VAL A 281 9.89 11.06 -13.33
CA VAL A 281 9.32 10.76 -12.02
C VAL A 281 10.04 9.55 -11.39
N TRP A 282 10.38 9.70 -10.12
CA TRP A 282 10.89 8.62 -9.28
C TRP A 282 10.01 8.50 -8.05
N CYS A 283 9.41 7.33 -7.85
CA CYS A 283 8.56 7.05 -6.70
C CYS A 283 9.04 5.80 -5.99
N GLU A 284 9.41 5.93 -4.72
CA GLU A 284 9.68 4.81 -3.82
C GLU A 284 8.52 4.68 -2.84
N PHE A 285 8.00 3.47 -2.71
CA PHE A 285 6.85 3.19 -1.87
C PHE A 285 6.93 1.80 -1.26
N THR A 286 6.18 1.59 -0.21
CA THR A 286 6.04 0.29 0.44
C THR A 286 4.58 -0.14 0.33
N VAL A 287 4.35 -1.34 -0.14
CA VAL A 287 3.05 -2.00 -0.10
C VAL A 287 3.08 -3.04 1.00
N THR A 288 2.11 -3.00 1.89
CA THR A 288 1.90 -4.04 2.89
C THR A 288 0.86 -5.01 2.37
N LEU A 289 1.26 -6.27 2.25
CA LEU A 289 0.40 -7.39 1.90
C LEU A 289 0.15 -8.22 3.15
N THR A 290 -1.07 -8.72 3.32
CA THR A 290 -1.41 -9.70 4.35
C THR A 290 -1.49 -11.09 3.70
N PHE A 291 -0.78 -12.03 4.31
CA PHE A 291 -0.84 -13.45 3.97
C PHE A 291 -1.77 -14.13 4.98
N PRO A 292 -3.00 -14.45 4.59
CA PRO A 292 -3.98 -15.01 5.50
C PRO A 292 -3.58 -16.39 6.02
N ASN A 293 -2.97 -17.22 5.19
CA ASN A 293 -2.50 -18.56 5.52
C ASN A 293 -1.01 -18.66 5.19
N SER A 294 -0.15 -18.27 6.11
CA SER A 294 1.29 -18.45 5.94
C SER A 294 1.80 -19.41 7.01
N ARG A 295 1.63 -20.71 6.76
CA ARG A 295 2.40 -21.70 7.50
C ARG A 295 3.83 -21.61 6.98
N PRO A 296 4.86 -21.60 7.84
CA PRO A 296 6.20 -21.86 7.35
C PRO A 296 6.19 -23.30 6.81
N ASP A 297 6.01 -23.46 5.53
CA ASP A 297 6.39 -24.68 4.90
C ASP A 297 7.86 -24.80 5.20
N GLY A 298 8.20 -25.76 6.07
CA GLY A 298 9.59 -25.93 6.43
C GLY A 298 10.32 -26.19 5.13
N ASN A 299 11.13 -25.25 4.68
CA ASN A 299 12.12 -25.51 3.66
C ASN A 299 13.00 -26.60 4.24
N TYR A 300 12.66 -27.82 3.91
CA TYR A 300 13.42 -28.98 4.32
C TYR A 300 14.56 -29.13 3.33
N CYS A 301 15.76 -28.77 3.73
CA CYS A 301 16.93 -29.20 3.00
C CYS A 301 17.15 -30.68 3.31
N VAL A 302 17.02 -31.50 2.30
CA VAL A 302 17.41 -32.88 2.38
C VAL A 302 18.94 -32.97 2.35
N LEU A 303 19.54 -33.62 3.33
CA LEU A 303 20.96 -33.87 3.31
C LEU A 303 21.27 -34.75 2.12
N ALA A 304 22.08 -34.25 1.19
CA ALA A 304 22.59 -35.06 0.08
C ALA A 304 24.12 -35.11 0.13
N THR A 305 24.66 -36.16 -0.41
CA THR A 305 26.12 -36.32 -0.64
C THR A 305 26.56 -35.36 -1.77
N GLU A 306 27.90 -35.24 -1.95
CA GLU A 306 28.47 -34.47 -3.08
C GLU A 306 28.03 -34.97 -4.45
N ASP A 307 27.63 -36.29 -4.52
CA ASP A 307 27.12 -36.93 -5.72
C ASP A 307 25.59 -36.82 -5.87
N SER A 308 24.94 -35.93 -5.08
CA SER A 308 23.49 -35.72 -5.07
C SER A 308 22.66 -36.96 -4.60
N GLU A 309 23.26 -37.90 -3.91
CA GLU A 309 22.53 -39.00 -3.28
C GLU A 309 21.93 -38.54 -1.94
N VAL A 310 20.66 -38.81 -1.75
CA VAL A 310 19.92 -38.42 -0.55
C VAL A 310 20.38 -39.30 0.64
N VAL A 311 20.74 -38.64 1.74
CA VAL A 311 21.12 -39.36 2.98
C VAL A 311 19.84 -39.72 3.73
N ILE A 312 19.63 -41.03 3.94
CA ILE A 312 18.50 -41.57 4.69
C ILE A 312 18.98 -42.17 6.01
N THR A 313 18.10 -42.21 7.00
CA THR A 313 18.37 -42.84 8.29
C THR A 313 18.04 -44.34 8.22
N GLU A 314 18.97 -45.21 8.62
CA GLU A 314 18.66 -46.59 8.89
C GLU A 314 18.10 -46.73 10.34
N PRO A 315 17.10 -47.51 10.61
CA PRO A 315 16.49 -48.60 9.76
C PRO A 315 15.14 -48.24 9.15
N GLU A 316 14.67 -46.99 9.20
CA GLU A 316 13.28 -46.62 8.92
C GLU A 316 13.07 -45.87 7.60
N GLU A 317 14.04 -45.84 6.70
CA GLU A 317 13.97 -45.12 5.42
C GLU A 317 13.56 -43.60 5.57
N GLY A 318 13.88 -43.02 6.72
CA GLY A 318 13.60 -41.60 7.00
C GLY A 318 14.61 -40.68 6.31
N LEU A 319 14.14 -39.65 5.66
CA LEU A 319 14.99 -38.59 5.12
C LEU A 319 15.58 -37.75 6.27
N ILE A 320 16.88 -37.46 6.22
CA ILE A 320 17.48 -36.48 7.13
C ILE A 320 17.16 -35.07 6.56
N VAL A 321 16.30 -34.36 7.24
CA VAL A 321 15.76 -33.09 6.82
C VAL A 321 16.20 -32.03 7.81
N PHE A 322 16.82 -30.98 7.33
CA PHE A 322 17.14 -29.80 8.14
C PHE A 322 16.13 -28.70 7.83
N ARG A 323 15.62 -28.12 8.88
CA ARG A 323 14.83 -26.88 8.77
C ARG A 323 15.82 -25.71 8.72
N ILE A 324 15.79 -24.96 7.62
CA ILE A 324 16.61 -23.75 7.46
C ILE A 324 15.83 -22.55 8.02
#